data_9c3b1568d1d0f0f3dd4d2f3a6eed249a
#
_entry.id   9c3b1568d1d0f0f3dd4d2f3a6eed249a
#
_cell.length_a   1.000
_cell.length_b   1.000
_cell.length_c   1.000
_cell.angle_alpha   90.00
_cell.angle_beta   90.00
_cell.angle_gamma   90.00
#
_symmetry.space_group_name_H-M   'P 1'
#
loop_
_entity.id
_entity.type
_entity.pdbx_description
1 polymer ?
#
loop_
_entity_poly.entity_id
_entity_poly.type
_entity_poly.pdbx_seq_one_letter_code
_entity_poly.pdbx_strand_id
1 'polypeptide(L)'
;MNKNINPVYLLTHKKGLYKHFENHYTLVDAYTGRQITVDKDMANALAKQSYNGPGAILASTLLDVPVSDFPRQKNTTWQIDFDDDVETSVYVEAGSGRIVGHSDADKRLADIFFMLHFMDYGNEGNFNSVQMILFAFVSLWLSLTGIIWTVNLGFRGQYQISWFAKKRKVKLFDQEHKSMDSVLFSTHINLLD
;
A
#
# COMPACT_ATOMS: atom_id res chain seq x y z
N MET A 1 -24.27 35.15 -2.53
CA MET A 1 -25.41 35.10 -1.62
C MET A 1 -25.11 33.99 -0.61
N ASN A 2 -24.63 34.34 0.59
CA ASN A 2 -24.29 33.36 1.62
C ASN A 2 -25.62 32.78 2.14
N LYS A 3 -26.03 31.63 1.63
CA LYS A 3 -27.15 30.89 2.19
C LYS A 3 -26.63 30.36 3.54
N ASN A 4 -26.92 31.06 4.64
CA ASN A 4 -26.59 30.56 5.96
C ASN A 4 -27.25 29.20 6.10
N ILE A 5 -26.40 28.13 6.11
CA ILE A 5 -26.89 26.79 6.42
C ILE A 5 -27.37 26.87 7.86
N ASN A 6 -28.66 26.67 8.09
CA ASN A 6 -29.20 26.61 9.43
C ASN A 6 -28.49 25.52 10.22
N PRO A 7 -28.30 25.70 11.52
CA PRO A 7 -27.76 24.64 12.34
C PRO A 7 -28.66 23.41 12.29
N VAL A 8 -28.05 22.24 12.15
CA VAL A 8 -28.75 20.96 12.03
C VAL A 8 -28.30 20.00 13.11
N TYR A 9 -29.22 19.18 13.59
CA TYR A 9 -28.90 18.05 14.46
C TYR A 9 -28.76 16.78 13.62
N LEU A 10 -27.69 16.02 13.85
CA LEU A 10 -27.48 14.72 13.28
C LEU A 10 -27.90 13.63 14.27
N LEU A 11 -29.00 12.96 14.01
CA LEU A 11 -29.48 11.84 14.81
C LEU A 11 -28.97 10.55 14.18
N THR A 12 -28.28 9.73 14.97
CA THR A 12 -27.77 8.42 14.52
C THR A 12 -28.61 7.32 15.17
N HIS A 13 -29.43 6.64 14.38
CA HIS A 13 -30.32 5.57 14.83
C HIS A 13 -29.57 4.25 15.08
N LYS A 14 -28.57 3.99 14.23
CA LYS A 14 -27.71 2.82 14.34
C LYS A 14 -26.28 3.25 14.09
N LYS A 15 -25.41 3.02 15.06
CA LYS A 15 -24.00 3.34 14.95
C LYS A 15 -23.21 2.10 14.60
N GLY A 16 -22.52 2.13 13.47
CA GLY A 16 -21.53 1.09 13.13
C GLY A 16 -20.28 1.18 14.01
N LEU A 17 -19.56 0.07 14.13
CA LEU A 17 -18.30 0.00 14.89
C LEU A 17 -17.22 0.95 14.32
N TYR A 18 -17.25 1.19 12.99
CA TYR A 18 -16.30 2.04 12.31
C TYR A 18 -17.01 3.09 11.43
N LYS A 19 -16.33 4.19 11.14
CA LYS A 19 -16.88 5.33 10.37
C LYS A 19 -17.38 4.97 8.98
N HIS A 20 -16.87 3.93 8.37
CA HIS A 20 -17.22 3.49 7.01
C HIS A 20 -18.32 2.42 6.97
N PHE A 21 -18.79 1.94 8.11
CA PHE A 21 -19.93 1.02 8.14
C PHE A 21 -21.23 1.77 7.83
N GLU A 22 -22.18 1.01 7.28
CA GLU A 22 -23.52 1.55 7.03
C GLU A 22 -24.15 2.05 8.32
N ASN A 23 -24.60 3.29 8.29
CA ASN A 23 -25.26 3.95 9.41
C ASN A 23 -26.57 4.57 8.93
N HIS A 24 -27.54 4.57 9.80
CA HIS A 24 -28.80 5.27 9.56
C HIS A 24 -28.77 6.61 10.25
N TYR A 25 -28.80 7.67 9.46
CA TYR A 25 -28.77 9.05 9.92
C TYR A 25 -30.08 9.75 9.62
N THR A 26 -30.45 10.70 10.47
CA THR A 26 -31.51 11.65 10.22
C THR A 26 -31.01 13.05 10.55
N LEU A 27 -31.06 13.93 9.56
CA LEU A 27 -30.78 15.36 9.75
C LEU A 27 -32.07 16.08 10.11
N VAL A 28 -32.00 16.90 11.13
CA VAL A 28 -33.14 17.68 11.63
C VAL A 28 -32.71 19.13 11.73
N ASP A 29 -33.50 20.01 11.12
CA ASP A 29 -33.34 21.48 11.25
C ASP A 29 -33.52 21.87 12.72
N ALA A 30 -32.54 22.60 13.27
CA ALA A 30 -32.53 22.95 14.69
C ALA A 30 -33.63 23.96 15.09
N TYR A 31 -34.13 24.73 14.15
CA TYR A 31 -35.15 25.73 14.42
C TYR A 31 -36.56 25.19 14.23
N THR A 32 -36.78 24.40 13.19
CA THR A 32 -38.11 23.94 12.81
C THR A 32 -38.43 22.53 13.30
N GLY A 33 -37.44 21.76 13.71
CA GLY A 33 -37.58 20.36 14.08
C GLY A 33 -37.93 19.45 12.89
N ARG A 34 -37.87 19.93 11.65
CA ARG A 34 -38.20 19.15 10.46
C ARG A 34 -37.02 18.33 10.00
N GLN A 35 -37.30 17.12 9.53
CA GLN A 35 -36.31 16.29 8.88
C GLN A 35 -35.86 16.93 7.55
N ILE A 36 -34.55 16.94 7.32
CA ILE A 36 -33.93 17.41 6.09
C ILE A 36 -33.16 16.25 5.47
N THR A 37 -33.01 16.28 4.16
CA THR A 37 -32.13 15.38 3.38
C THR A 37 -31.05 16.24 2.73
N VAL A 38 -29.87 15.67 2.58
CA VAL A 38 -28.79 16.32 1.85
C VAL A 38 -29.09 16.23 0.36
N ASP A 39 -29.69 17.31 -0.13
CA ASP A 39 -29.94 17.47 -1.56
C ASP A 39 -28.66 17.93 -2.30
N LYS A 40 -28.77 18.03 -3.62
CA LYS A 40 -27.67 18.46 -4.49
C LYS A 40 -27.11 19.83 -4.10
N ASP A 41 -27.99 20.80 -3.76
CA ASP A 41 -27.55 22.15 -3.45
C ASP A 41 -26.81 22.21 -2.12
N MET A 42 -27.28 21.47 -1.13
CA MET A 42 -26.61 21.34 0.17
C MET A 42 -25.26 20.60 0.03
N ALA A 43 -25.22 19.52 -0.74
CA ALA A 43 -23.98 18.79 -1.02
C ALA A 43 -22.94 19.68 -1.72
N ASN A 44 -23.36 20.47 -2.71
CA ASN A 44 -22.52 21.44 -3.39
C ASN A 44 -21.99 22.53 -2.46
N ALA A 45 -22.83 23.04 -1.56
CA ALA A 45 -22.43 24.05 -0.58
C ALA A 45 -21.38 23.48 0.40
N LEU A 46 -21.60 22.27 0.89
CA LEU A 46 -20.66 21.57 1.79
C LEU A 46 -19.33 21.28 1.09
N ALA A 47 -19.40 20.76 -0.15
CA ALA A 47 -18.20 20.48 -0.94
C ALA A 47 -17.39 21.75 -1.19
N LYS A 48 -18.05 22.85 -1.60
CA LYS A 48 -17.39 24.12 -1.85
C LYS A 48 -16.75 24.73 -0.59
N GLN A 49 -17.34 24.50 0.58
CA GLN A 49 -16.76 24.95 1.85
C GLN A 49 -15.49 24.15 2.22
N SER A 50 -15.44 22.90 1.82
CA SER A 50 -14.30 21.98 2.06
C SER A 50 -13.20 22.11 1.01
N TYR A 51 -13.52 22.61 -0.19
CA TYR A 51 -12.60 22.74 -1.31
C TYR A 51 -11.83 24.05 -1.24
N ASN A 52 -10.50 23.98 -1.30
CA ASN A 52 -9.61 25.14 -1.26
C ASN A 52 -9.00 25.52 -2.62
N GLY A 53 -9.36 24.81 -3.68
CA GLY A 53 -8.83 25.07 -5.02
C GLY A 53 -9.56 26.20 -5.77
N PRO A 54 -9.08 26.60 -6.95
CA PRO A 54 -9.65 27.67 -7.76
C PRO A 54 -10.84 27.22 -8.62
N GLY A 55 -11.09 25.89 -8.73
CA GLY A 55 -12.07 25.31 -9.65
C GLY A 55 -13.52 25.65 -9.31
N ALA A 56 -14.35 25.76 -10.34
CA ALA A 56 -15.79 25.80 -10.21
C ALA A 56 -16.37 24.37 -10.13
N ILE A 57 -17.60 24.24 -9.62
CA ILE A 57 -18.29 22.94 -9.65
C ILE A 57 -18.66 22.62 -11.10
N LEU A 58 -18.15 21.50 -11.60
CA LEU A 58 -18.40 21.00 -12.94
C LEU A 58 -19.64 20.10 -12.97
N ALA A 59 -19.69 19.12 -12.06
CA ALA A 59 -20.76 18.13 -11.98
C ALA A 59 -21.08 17.76 -10.54
N SER A 60 -22.28 17.24 -10.29
CA SER A 60 -22.69 16.70 -9.00
C SER A 60 -23.56 15.48 -9.23
N THR A 61 -23.08 14.33 -8.83
CA THR A 61 -23.69 13.02 -9.10
C THR A 61 -23.92 12.28 -7.78
N LEU A 62 -25.10 11.70 -7.62
CA LEU A 62 -25.40 10.80 -6.51
C LEU A 62 -24.92 9.40 -6.86
N LEU A 63 -24.04 8.84 -6.04
CA LEU A 63 -23.48 7.52 -6.22
C LEU A 63 -24.07 6.55 -5.20
N ASP A 64 -24.45 5.38 -5.68
CA ASP A 64 -24.71 4.23 -4.83
C ASP A 64 -23.40 3.50 -4.50
N VAL A 65 -23.44 2.70 -3.45
CA VAL A 65 -22.27 1.90 -3.03
C VAL A 65 -22.07 0.69 -3.96
N PRO A 66 -20.80 0.32 -4.21
CA PRO A 66 -19.56 0.88 -3.71
C PRO A 66 -19.08 2.13 -4.47
N VAL A 67 -18.48 3.08 -3.75
CA VAL A 67 -17.85 4.27 -4.34
C VAL A 67 -16.41 3.93 -4.74
N SER A 68 -16.04 4.13 -6.01
CA SER A 68 -14.73 3.70 -6.55
C SER A 68 -13.54 4.27 -5.78
N ASP A 69 -13.55 5.60 -5.52
CA ASP A 69 -12.45 6.29 -4.85
C ASP A 69 -12.43 6.07 -3.33
N PHE A 70 -13.53 5.54 -2.77
CA PHE A 70 -13.68 5.23 -1.35
C PHE A 70 -14.39 3.88 -1.15
N PRO A 71 -13.75 2.75 -1.46
CA PRO A 71 -14.39 1.42 -1.46
C PRO A 71 -14.92 0.98 -0.09
N ARG A 72 -14.40 1.59 0.98
CA ARG A 72 -14.88 1.34 2.36
C ARG A 72 -16.15 2.12 2.72
N GLN A 73 -16.58 3.06 1.86
CA GLN A 73 -17.83 3.78 2.05
C GLN A 73 -19.00 2.86 1.78
N LYS A 74 -19.94 2.77 2.74
CA LYS A 74 -21.12 1.90 2.67
C LYS A 74 -22.44 2.67 2.60
N ASN A 75 -22.37 4.02 2.57
CA ASN A 75 -23.53 4.90 2.50
C ASN A 75 -23.56 5.63 1.16
N THR A 76 -24.76 5.85 0.62
CA THR A 76 -24.96 6.66 -0.59
C THR A 76 -24.28 8.02 -0.46
N THR A 77 -23.58 8.44 -1.49
CA THR A 77 -22.65 9.57 -1.42
C THR A 77 -22.77 10.46 -2.66
N TRP A 78 -22.81 11.75 -2.45
CA TRP A 78 -22.66 12.74 -3.51
C TRP A 78 -21.21 12.88 -3.91
N GLN A 79 -20.93 12.76 -5.21
CA GLN A 79 -19.65 13.14 -5.83
C GLN A 79 -19.82 14.51 -6.46
N ILE A 80 -18.99 15.46 -6.06
CA ILE A 80 -18.96 16.81 -6.60
C ILE A 80 -17.61 17.02 -7.25
N ASP A 81 -17.61 17.16 -8.57
CA ASP A 81 -16.41 17.34 -9.39
C ASP A 81 -16.14 18.81 -9.60
N PHE A 82 -14.87 19.21 -9.48
CA PHE A 82 -14.41 20.57 -9.69
C PHE A 82 -13.59 20.66 -10.98
N ASP A 83 -13.74 21.80 -11.64
CA ASP A 83 -12.97 22.16 -12.85
C ASP A 83 -11.63 22.75 -12.44
N ASP A 84 -10.68 21.88 -12.12
CA ASP A 84 -9.31 22.22 -11.80
C ASP A 84 -8.30 21.27 -12.50
N ASP A 85 -7.01 21.66 -12.49
CA ASP A 85 -5.95 20.95 -13.20
C ASP A 85 -5.71 19.51 -12.72
N VAL A 86 -6.18 19.16 -11.53
CA VAL A 86 -5.97 17.84 -10.89
C VAL A 86 -7.26 17.02 -10.81
N GLU A 87 -8.35 17.48 -11.45
CA GLU A 87 -9.64 16.78 -11.48
C GLU A 87 -10.16 16.42 -10.07
N THR A 88 -10.19 17.41 -9.18
CA THR A 88 -10.63 17.21 -7.80
C THR A 88 -12.10 16.83 -7.72
N SER A 89 -12.39 15.76 -7.01
CA SER A 89 -13.74 15.36 -6.62
C SER A 89 -13.86 15.38 -5.09
N VAL A 90 -14.94 15.98 -4.58
CA VAL A 90 -15.29 15.98 -3.16
C VAL A 90 -16.48 15.06 -2.94
N TYR A 91 -16.37 14.19 -1.95
CA TYR A 91 -17.38 13.19 -1.64
C TYR A 91 -18.12 13.55 -0.35
N VAL A 92 -19.45 13.68 -0.45
CA VAL A 92 -20.34 14.10 0.66
C VAL A 92 -21.37 13.01 0.90
N GLU A 93 -21.41 12.45 2.09
CA GLU A 93 -22.37 11.40 2.46
C GLU A 93 -23.81 11.96 2.47
N ALA A 94 -24.70 11.32 1.71
CA ALA A 94 -26.06 11.84 1.49
C ALA A 94 -26.93 11.82 2.77
N GLY A 95 -26.70 10.88 3.69
CA GLY A 95 -27.48 10.76 4.91
C GLY A 95 -27.08 11.71 6.02
N SER A 96 -25.79 12.09 6.10
CA SER A 96 -25.26 12.90 7.21
C SER A 96 -24.70 14.26 6.81
N GLY A 97 -24.46 14.50 5.52
CA GLY A 97 -23.74 15.68 5.05
C GLY A 97 -22.24 15.68 5.40
N ARG A 98 -21.72 14.57 5.90
CA ARG A 98 -20.31 14.45 6.25
C ARG A 98 -19.45 14.39 4.98
N ILE A 99 -18.34 15.14 4.98
CA ILE A 99 -17.31 14.98 3.96
C ILE A 99 -16.62 13.62 4.16
N VAL A 100 -16.75 12.73 3.18
CA VAL A 100 -16.09 11.42 3.16
C VAL A 100 -14.61 11.60 2.88
N GLY A 101 -14.29 12.43 1.88
CA GLY A 101 -12.93 12.78 1.52
C GLY A 101 -12.85 13.53 0.20
N HIS A 102 -11.62 13.84 -0.18
CA HIS A 102 -11.27 14.43 -1.47
C HIS A 102 -10.49 13.40 -2.26
N SER A 103 -10.67 13.40 -3.57
CA SER A 103 -9.89 12.57 -4.50
C SER A 103 -9.51 13.42 -5.69
N ASP A 104 -8.29 13.26 -6.14
CA ASP A 104 -7.70 13.94 -7.30
C ASP A 104 -6.98 12.92 -8.18
N ALA A 105 -6.44 13.36 -9.31
CA ALA A 105 -5.71 12.50 -10.24
C ALA A 105 -4.49 11.85 -9.58
N ASP A 106 -3.77 12.58 -8.71
CA ASP A 106 -2.60 12.07 -8.01
C ASP A 106 -2.95 10.98 -7.02
N LYS A 107 -4.04 11.18 -6.25
CA LYS A 107 -4.55 10.14 -5.34
C LYS A 107 -4.99 8.91 -6.10
N ARG A 108 -5.74 9.07 -7.22
CA ARG A 108 -6.18 7.93 -8.05
C ARG A 108 -4.98 7.16 -8.60
N LEU A 109 -3.94 7.86 -9.05
CA LEU A 109 -2.70 7.23 -9.49
C LEU A 109 -1.99 6.49 -8.34
N ALA A 110 -1.88 7.11 -7.18
CA ALA A 110 -1.31 6.47 -5.99
C ALA A 110 -2.10 5.21 -5.59
N ASP A 111 -3.42 5.25 -5.61
CA ASP A 111 -4.28 4.10 -5.30
C ASP A 111 -4.03 2.93 -6.27
N ILE A 112 -3.77 3.19 -7.58
CA ILE A 112 -3.37 2.17 -8.55
C ILE A 112 -2.03 1.52 -8.16
N PHE A 113 -1.03 2.32 -7.78
CA PHE A 113 0.26 1.78 -7.33
C PHE A 113 0.13 0.98 -6.04
N PHE A 114 -0.69 1.43 -5.09
CA PHE A 114 -1.01 0.67 -3.89
C PHE A 114 -1.68 -0.65 -4.22
N MET A 115 -2.67 -0.65 -5.11
CA MET A 115 -3.35 -1.86 -5.57
C MET A 115 -2.36 -2.87 -6.20
N LEU A 116 -1.45 -2.40 -7.04
CA LEU A 116 -0.41 -3.23 -7.65
C LEU A 116 0.60 -3.75 -6.61
N HIS A 117 1.04 -2.87 -5.70
CA HIS A 117 2.03 -3.21 -4.69
C HIS A 117 1.52 -4.25 -3.69
N PHE A 118 0.28 -4.11 -3.25
CA PHE A 118 -0.35 -5.01 -2.29
C PHE A 118 -1.15 -6.14 -2.94
N MET A 119 -1.19 -6.21 -4.28
CA MET A 119 -1.98 -7.18 -5.04
C MET A 119 -3.47 -7.22 -4.64
N ASP A 120 -4.00 -6.08 -4.19
CA ASP A 120 -5.39 -5.92 -3.79
C ASP A 120 -6.27 -5.56 -5.00
N TYR A 121 -6.37 -6.49 -5.95
CA TYR A 121 -7.18 -6.29 -7.16
C TYR A 121 -8.69 -6.23 -6.88
N GLY A 122 -9.13 -6.67 -5.70
CA GLY A 122 -10.50 -6.53 -5.23
C GLY A 122 -10.82 -5.16 -4.66
N ASN A 123 -9.80 -4.31 -4.46
CA ASN A 123 -9.90 -2.99 -3.84
C ASN A 123 -10.66 -3.01 -2.48
N GLU A 124 -10.48 -4.11 -1.74
CA GLU A 124 -11.11 -4.30 -0.43
C GLU A 124 -10.38 -3.56 0.69
N GLY A 125 -9.19 -3.07 0.41
CA GLY A 125 -8.33 -2.36 1.35
C GLY A 125 -7.88 -3.23 2.52
N ASN A 126 -7.78 -4.55 2.31
CA ASN A 126 -7.32 -5.47 3.33
C ASN A 126 -6.22 -6.40 2.77
N PHE A 127 -5.28 -6.79 3.66
CA PHE A 127 -4.13 -7.62 3.29
C PHE A 127 -4.45 -9.12 3.23
N ASN A 128 -5.66 -9.54 3.55
CA ASN A 128 -6.07 -10.95 3.60
C ASN A 128 -6.79 -11.41 2.33
N SER A 129 -6.40 -10.89 1.17
CA SER A 129 -6.96 -11.36 -0.09
C SER A 129 -6.48 -12.78 -0.39
N VAL A 130 -7.34 -13.59 -1.02
CA VAL A 130 -7.01 -14.97 -1.46
C VAL A 130 -5.79 -14.97 -2.38
N GLN A 131 -5.60 -13.90 -3.16
CA GLN A 131 -4.46 -13.72 -4.05
C GLN A 131 -3.14 -13.58 -3.29
N MET A 132 -3.11 -12.82 -2.18
CA MET A 132 -1.93 -12.71 -1.32
C MET A 132 -1.55 -14.06 -0.69
N ILE A 133 -2.53 -14.83 -0.26
CA ILE A 133 -2.31 -16.17 0.29
C ILE A 133 -1.72 -17.08 -0.79
N LEU A 134 -2.28 -17.09 -2.00
CA LEU A 134 -1.77 -17.88 -3.11
C LEU A 134 -0.33 -17.49 -3.48
N PHE A 135 -0.05 -16.19 -3.57
CA PHE A 135 1.28 -15.69 -3.88
C PHE A 135 2.30 -16.04 -2.79
N ALA A 136 1.90 -15.96 -1.51
CA ALA A 136 2.73 -16.39 -0.39
C ALA A 136 3.08 -17.88 -0.48
N PHE A 137 2.11 -18.74 -0.84
CA PHE A 137 2.35 -20.17 -1.07
C PHE A 137 3.34 -20.44 -2.21
N VAL A 138 3.15 -19.76 -3.34
CA VAL A 138 4.07 -19.90 -4.50
C VAL A 138 5.48 -19.43 -4.12
N SER A 139 5.59 -18.29 -3.46
CA SER A 139 6.87 -17.72 -3.01
C SER A 139 7.58 -18.65 -2.01
N LEU A 140 6.84 -19.21 -1.06
CA LEU A 140 7.36 -20.18 -0.10
C LEU A 140 7.88 -21.45 -0.81
N TRP A 141 7.09 -21.97 -1.76
CA TRP A 141 7.48 -23.14 -2.55
C TRP A 141 8.78 -22.90 -3.34
N LEU A 142 8.87 -21.77 -4.04
CA LEU A 142 10.09 -21.40 -4.78
C LEU A 142 11.29 -21.19 -3.86
N SER A 143 11.08 -20.58 -2.70
CA SER A 143 12.14 -20.40 -1.70
C SER A 143 12.67 -21.72 -1.18
N LEU A 144 11.79 -22.67 -0.82
CA LEU A 144 12.18 -24.00 -0.35
C LEU A 144 12.94 -24.80 -1.42
N THR A 145 12.45 -24.79 -2.66
CA THR A 145 13.14 -25.46 -3.76
C THR A 145 14.51 -24.84 -4.04
N GLY A 146 14.61 -23.51 -3.98
CA GLY A 146 15.89 -22.79 -4.11
C GLY A 146 16.88 -23.16 -3.02
N ILE A 147 16.45 -23.25 -1.77
CA ILE A 147 17.29 -23.67 -0.64
C ILE A 147 17.79 -25.10 -0.84
N ILE A 148 16.89 -26.05 -1.17
CA ILE A 148 17.24 -27.45 -1.39
C ILE A 148 18.29 -27.56 -2.52
N TRP A 149 18.10 -26.81 -3.60
CA TRP A 149 19.03 -26.83 -4.74
C TRP A 149 20.40 -26.24 -4.37
N THR A 150 20.41 -25.14 -3.66
CA THR A 150 21.63 -24.48 -3.17
C THR A 150 22.43 -25.38 -2.24
N VAL A 151 21.76 -26.04 -1.31
CA VAL A 151 22.38 -27.01 -0.38
C VAL A 151 22.95 -28.22 -1.14
N ASN A 152 22.17 -28.75 -2.09
CA ASN A 152 22.62 -29.91 -2.91
C ASN A 152 23.86 -29.58 -3.77
N LEU A 153 23.89 -28.38 -4.38
CA LEU A 153 25.06 -27.86 -5.11
C LEU A 153 26.27 -27.65 -4.19
N GLY A 154 26.03 -27.19 -2.96
CA GLY A 154 27.06 -27.06 -1.93
C GLY A 154 27.69 -28.39 -1.56
N PHE A 155 26.87 -29.43 -1.31
CA PHE A 155 27.36 -30.79 -1.02
C PHE A 155 28.05 -31.44 -2.19
N ARG A 156 27.68 -31.14 -3.44
CA ARG A 156 28.36 -31.64 -4.65
C ARG A 156 29.69 -30.95 -4.94
N GLY A 157 30.10 -29.97 -4.12
CA GLY A 157 31.38 -29.27 -4.28
C GLY A 157 31.50 -28.41 -5.55
N GLN A 158 30.37 -28.10 -6.20
CA GLN A 158 30.35 -27.31 -7.44
C GLN A 158 30.52 -25.79 -7.19
N TYR A 159 30.39 -25.35 -5.96
CA TYR A 159 30.74 -23.99 -5.58
C TYR A 159 32.26 -23.91 -5.28
N GLN A 160 33.07 -23.65 -6.30
CA GLN A 160 34.42 -23.17 -6.08
C GLN A 160 34.39 -21.74 -5.60
N ILE A 161 34.19 -21.53 -4.30
CA ILE A 161 34.33 -20.21 -3.70
C ILE A 161 35.84 -19.87 -3.81
N SER A 162 36.16 -18.90 -4.68
CA SER A 162 37.56 -18.48 -4.98
C SER A 162 38.40 -18.17 -3.73
N TRP A 163 37.77 -17.85 -2.63
CA TRP A 163 38.40 -17.61 -1.34
C TRP A 163 39.01 -18.88 -0.71
N PHE A 164 38.38 -20.04 -0.83
CA PHE A 164 38.93 -21.34 -0.37
C PHE A 164 40.05 -21.83 -1.27
N ALA A 165 39.96 -21.56 -2.58
CA ALA A 165 41.02 -21.89 -3.53
C ALA A 165 42.30 -21.09 -3.25
N LYS A 166 42.18 -19.83 -2.86
CA LYS A 166 43.32 -18.96 -2.49
C LYS A 166 44.00 -19.44 -1.22
N LYS A 167 43.28 -19.91 -0.20
CA LYS A 167 43.85 -20.46 1.05
C LYS A 167 44.61 -21.76 0.77
N ARG A 168 44.14 -22.61 -0.14
CA ARG A 168 44.80 -23.88 -0.49
C ARG A 168 46.12 -23.64 -1.23
N LYS A 169 46.14 -22.68 -2.18
CA LYS A 169 47.37 -22.29 -2.89
C LYS A 169 48.43 -21.72 -1.95
N VAL A 170 48.06 -20.90 -1.00
CA VAL A 170 49.01 -20.34 -0.02
C VAL A 170 49.61 -21.42 0.87
N LYS A 171 48.81 -22.38 1.35
CA LYS A 171 49.34 -23.53 2.13
C LYS A 171 50.30 -24.44 1.34
N LEU A 172 50.05 -24.71 0.06
CA LEU A 172 50.92 -25.49 -0.78
C LEU A 172 52.24 -24.77 -1.03
N PHE A 173 52.22 -23.48 -1.27
CA PHE A 173 53.43 -22.67 -1.46
C PHE A 173 54.31 -22.62 -0.18
N ASP A 174 53.70 -22.53 1.00
CA ASP A 174 54.38 -22.52 2.28
C ASP A 174 55.04 -23.90 2.61
N GLN A 175 54.40 -25.03 2.22
CA GLN A 175 54.97 -26.37 2.35
C GLN A 175 56.13 -26.60 1.40
N GLU A 176 56.04 -26.10 0.16
CA GLU A 176 57.11 -26.24 -0.85
C GLU A 176 58.35 -25.43 -0.45
N HIS A 177 58.17 -24.25 0.10
CA HIS A 177 59.26 -23.41 0.63
C HIS A 177 59.98 -24.08 1.82
N LYS A 178 59.22 -24.66 2.77
CA LYS A 178 59.77 -25.39 3.91
C LYS A 178 60.55 -26.64 3.49
N SER A 179 60.10 -27.35 2.44
CA SER A 179 60.85 -28.53 1.94
C SER A 179 62.15 -28.12 1.24
N MET A 180 62.16 -27.04 0.47
CA MET A 180 63.40 -26.51 -0.13
C MET A 180 64.42 -26.05 0.91
N ASP A 181 64.00 -25.34 1.95
CA ASP A 181 64.89 -24.93 3.01
C ASP A 181 65.51 -26.10 3.75
N SER A 182 64.78 -27.19 3.98
CA SER A 182 65.30 -28.39 4.62
C SER A 182 66.31 -29.12 3.75
N VAL A 183 66.11 -29.14 2.41
CA VAL A 183 67.07 -29.76 1.47
C VAL A 183 68.35 -28.93 1.37
N LEU A 184 68.24 -27.59 1.31
CA LEU A 184 69.40 -26.70 1.28
C LEU A 184 70.24 -26.79 2.57
N PHE A 185 69.59 -26.91 3.73
CA PHE A 185 70.24 -27.08 5.00
C PHE A 185 70.99 -28.42 5.11
N SER A 186 70.38 -29.53 4.58
CA SER A 186 71.01 -30.85 4.51
C SER A 186 72.24 -30.88 3.57
N THR A 187 72.16 -30.13 2.46
CA THR A 187 73.25 -30.09 1.48
C THR A 187 74.43 -29.27 2.01
N HIS A 188 74.18 -28.25 2.82
CA HIS A 188 75.25 -27.44 3.40
C HIS A 188 76.01 -28.17 4.51
N ILE A 189 75.40 -29.09 5.23
CA ILE A 189 76.08 -29.90 6.28
C ILE A 189 76.98 -30.94 5.64
N ASN A 190 76.62 -31.53 4.49
CA ASN A 190 77.45 -32.53 3.81
C ASN A 190 78.64 -31.98 3.01
N LEU A 191 78.81 -30.64 2.95
CA LEU A 191 79.96 -30.01 2.30
C LEU A 191 81.04 -29.54 3.31
N LEU A 192 80.84 -29.75 4.61
CA LEU A 192 81.75 -29.32 5.69
C LEU A 192 82.48 -30.50 6.39
N ASP A 193 82.27 -31.80 5.94
CA ASP A 193 83.02 -33.00 6.24
C ASP A 193 83.96 -33.37 5.06
#